data_af7c03e359aef85f46848e7ea3889a3e
#
_entry.id   af7c03e359aef85f46848e7ea3889a3e
#
_cell.length_a   1.000
_cell.length_b   1.000
_cell.length_c   1.000
_cell.angle_alpha   90.00
_cell.angle_beta   90.00
_cell.angle_gamma   90.00
#
_symmetry.space_group_name_H-M   'P 1'
#
loop_
_entity.id
_entity.type
_entity.pdbx_description
1 polymer ?
#
loop_
_entity_poly.entity_id
_entity_poly.type
_entity_poly.pdbx_seq_one_letter_code
_entity_poly.pdbx_strand_id
1 'polypeptide(L)'
;MKVEVERDALMGAVRAVIDVVEARTTIPVLSNMLVEVEGGSLTLTGTDLDLQVSATVPAVGEMKTTVDARKLQAAVDSLFKGKVTIAPIDGRAAVTLKAGRGQRILPTLSANDFPKRGPIEDARSFTMPSADLSRILDTASVAMSSEETRYYLCGIYIHPYEGRLRGAATDGHRLVRVEVDLPAGAEMIKGVILPRKAVGHLRKLLAKHDGPVEVEVTTAAMAFQIGGVRVLTKLIDDTFPDYNRVIPEHVGRGFIGRPGVVDDTVSAVTAVTSPEGEKFKVRAVAMATAVAPGESEARAKDQSGTSAVEVLDVETIGEPIHFGVNRDYLKSVVGLFRENGALTLDIRDPACPIKLTGEHDDDLVAVVMPMRVG
;
A
#
# COMPACT_ATOMS: atom_id res chain seq x y z
N MET A 1 -20.54 -29.16 -20.70
CA MET A 1 -20.45 -29.06 -19.23
C MET A 1 -21.06 -27.72 -18.84
N LYS A 2 -21.72 -27.63 -17.68
CA LYS A 2 -22.43 -26.42 -17.23
C LYS A 2 -21.97 -26.12 -15.81
N VAL A 3 -21.63 -24.87 -15.55
CA VAL A 3 -21.20 -24.38 -14.23
C VAL A 3 -22.33 -23.55 -13.63
N GLU A 4 -22.59 -23.70 -12.34
CA GLU A 4 -23.52 -22.88 -11.57
C GLU A 4 -22.81 -22.22 -10.39
N VAL A 5 -22.98 -20.90 -10.25
CA VAL A 5 -22.39 -20.07 -9.20
C VAL A 5 -23.36 -18.97 -8.79
N GLU A 6 -23.34 -18.54 -7.54
CA GLU A 6 -24.13 -17.39 -7.10
C GLU A 6 -23.54 -16.09 -7.66
N ARG A 7 -24.39 -15.21 -8.22
CA ARG A 7 -23.99 -13.97 -8.88
C ARG A 7 -23.16 -13.06 -7.97
N ASP A 8 -23.56 -12.89 -6.73
CA ASP A 8 -22.90 -11.99 -5.80
C ASP A 8 -21.52 -12.55 -5.36
N ALA A 9 -21.40 -13.88 -5.21
CA ALA A 9 -20.11 -14.54 -4.97
C ALA A 9 -19.16 -14.38 -6.17
N LEU A 10 -19.67 -14.63 -7.39
CA LEU A 10 -18.90 -14.42 -8.62
C LEU A 10 -18.44 -12.97 -8.77
N MET A 11 -19.31 -11.99 -8.48
CA MET A 11 -18.95 -10.57 -8.54
C MET A 11 -17.88 -10.22 -7.48
N GLY A 12 -17.97 -10.79 -6.29
CA GLY A 12 -16.95 -10.66 -5.25
C GLY A 12 -15.57 -11.13 -5.74
N ALA A 13 -15.54 -12.32 -6.34
CA ALA A 13 -14.32 -12.88 -6.91
C ALA A 13 -13.76 -12.02 -8.07
N VAL A 14 -14.62 -11.56 -8.97
CA VAL A 14 -14.23 -10.66 -10.08
C VAL A 14 -13.60 -9.38 -9.53
N ARG A 15 -14.23 -8.74 -8.54
CA ARG A 15 -13.72 -7.50 -7.93
C ARG A 15 -12.39 -7.67 -7.20
N ALA A 16 -12.16 -8.84 -6.60
CA ALA A 16 -10.89 -9.12 -5.95
C ALA A 16 -9.73 -9.26 -6.94
N VAL A 17 -10.03 -9.74 -8.16
CA VAL A 17 -9.01 -10.06 -9.18
C VAL A 17 -8.81 -8.95 -10.21
N ILE A 18 -9.85 -8.13 -10.51
CA ILE A 18 -9.83 -7.23 -11.66
C ILE A 18 -8.69 -6.20 -11.66
N ASP A 19 -8.27 -5.75 -10.48
CA ASP A 19 -7.26 -4.70 -10.34
C ASP A 19 -5.83 -5.13 -10.71
N VAL A 20 -5.56 -6.44 -10.74
CA VAL A 20 -4.26 -6.95 -11.21
C VAL A 20 -4.21 -7.07 -12.72
N VAL A 21 -5.37 -7.19 -13.38
CA VAL A 21 -5.47 -7.35 -14.84
C VAL A 21 -5.25 -6.01 -15.51
N GLU A 22 -4.21 -5.92 -16.35
CA GLU A 22 -3.88 -4.69 -17.07
C GLU A 22 -4.94 -4.35 -18.12
N ALA A 23 -5.30 -3.05 -18.18
CA ALA A 23 -6.29 -2.58 -19.16
C ALA A 23 -5.76 -2.60 -20.60
N ARG A 24 -4.44 -2.53 -20.76
CA ARG A 24 -3.75 -2.57 -22.07
C ARG A 24 -2.49 -3.43 -21.91
N THR A 25 -2.39 -4.46 -22.73
CA THR A 25 -1.25 -5.37 -22.77
C THR A 25 -0.99 -5.81 -24.20
N THR A 26 0.25 -6.11 -24.52
CA THR A 26 0.65 -6.70 -25.81
C THR A 26 0.39 -8.21 -25.86
N ILE A 27 0.14 -8.84 -24.71
CA ILE A 27 -0.12 -10.28 -24.58
C ILE A 27 -1.63 -10.48 -24.31
N PRO A 28 -2.43 -10.86 -25.30
CA PRO A 28 -3.90 -10.85 -25.18
C PRO A 28 -4.48 -11.62 -23.99
N VAL A 29 -3.86 -12.76 -23.60
CA VAL A 29 -4.33 -13.58 -22.49
C VAL A 29 -4.20 -12.88 -21.11
N LEU A 30 -3.30 -11.91 -20.97
CA LEU A 30 -3.16 -11.12 -19.74
C LEU A 30 -4.30 -10.13 -19.51
N SER A 31 -5.13 -9.84 -20.54
CA SER A 31 -6.38 -9.10 -20.38
C SER A 31 -7.52 -9.99 -19.85
N ASN A 32 -7.31 -11.31 -19.80
CA ASN A 32 -8.31 -12.27 -19.38
C ASN A 32 -8.11 -12.68 -17.91
N MET A 33 -9.18 -13.16 -17.29
CA MET A 33 -9.15 -13.99 -16.10
C MET A 33 -9.19 -15.46 -16.51
N LEU A 34 -8.35 -16.29 -15.90
CA LEU A 34 -8.48 -17.73 -15.96
C LEU A 34 -9.65 -18.13 -15.06
N VAL A 35 -10.56 -18.92 -15.60
CA VAL A 35 -11.72 -19.49 -14.91
C VAL A 35 -11.50 -20.99 -14.78
N GLU A 36 -11.31 -21.47 -13.56
CA GLU A 36 -11.18 -22.89 -13.24
C GLU A 36 -12.32 -23.29 -12.31
N VAL A 37 -13.05 -24.33 -12.66
CA VAL A 37 -14.15 -24.88 -11.83
C VAL A 37 -13.93 -26.36 -11.68
N GLU A 38 -13.68 -26.77 -10.45
CA GLU A 38 -13.43 -28.14 -10.04
C GLU A 38 -13.68 -28.33 -8.55
N GLY A 39 -13.95 -29.55 -8.09
CA GLY A 39 -14.05 -29.88 -6.66
C GLY A 39 -15.08 -29.06 -5.89
N GLY A 40 -16.16 -28.58 -6.53
CA GLY A 40 -17.20 -27.77 -5.88
C GLY A 40 -16.85 -26.29 -5.75
N SER A 41 -15.80 -25.81 -6.39
CA SER A 41 -15.36 -24.43 -6.33
C SER A 41 -15.03 -23.83 -7.70
N LEU A 42 -15.23 -22.52 -7.82
CA LEU A 42 -14.79 -21.70 -8.96
C LEU A 42 -13.65 -20.80 -8.48
N THR A 43 -12.51 -20.88 -9.16
CA THR A 43 -11.37 -19.99 -8.95
C THR A 43 -11.18 -19.08 -10.16
N LEU A 44 -11.21 -17.76 -9.92
CA LEU A 44 -10.80 -16.76 -10.90
C LEU A 44 -9.36 -16.36 -10.61
N THR A 45 -8.49 -16.38 -11.62
CA THR A 45 -7.10 -15.94 -11.50
C THR A 45 -6.79 -14.85 -12.53
N GLY A 46 -6.19 -13.77 -12.07
CA GLY A 46 -5.62 -12.71 -12.91
C GLY A 46 -4.15 -12.50 -12.61
N THR A 47 -3.38 -12.03 -13.58
CA THR A 47 -1.94 -11.75 -13.40
C THR A 47 -1.45 -10.71 -14.39
N ASP A 48 -0.39 -10.00 -13.98
CA ASP A 48 0.45 -9.15 -14.84
C ASP A 48 1.89 -9.69 -14.98
N LEU A 49 2.10 -10.98 -14.62
CA LEU A 49 3.38 -11.71 -14.56
C LEU A 49 4.21 -11.48 -13.29
N ASP A 50 4.01 -10.39 -12.57
CA ASP A 50 4.71 -10.10 -11.31
C ASP A 50 3.80 -10.30 -10.10
N LEU A 51 2.54 -9.95 -10.25
CA LEU A 51 1.49 -10.13 -9.26
C LEU A 51 0.41 -11.05 -9.83
N GLN A 52 0.02 -12.08 -9.08
CA GLN A 52 -1.10 -12.97 -9.39
C GLN A 52 -2.10 -12.93 -8.24
N VAL A 53 -3.37 -12.78 -8.57
CA VAL A 53 -4.46 -12.82 -7.60
C VAL A 53 -5.45 -13.88 -8.02
N SER A 54 -5.79 -14.77 -7.10
CA SER A 54 -6.77 -15.83 -7.28
C SER A 54 -7.87 -15.70 -6.24
N ALA A 55 -9.12 -15.72 -6.65
CA ALA A 55 -10.27 -15.69 -5.75
C ALA A 55 -11.15 -16.91 -5.97
N THR A 56 -11.45 -17.64 -4.88
CA THR A 56 -12.19 -18.89 -4.90
C THR A 56 -13.54 -18.72 -4.23
N VAL A 57 -14.60 -19.22 -4.90
CA VAL A 57 -15.98 -19.19 -4.40
C VAL A 57 -16.67 -20.54 -4.66
N PRO A 58 -17.69 -20.92 -3.89
CA PRO A 58 -18.45 -22.14 -4.13
C PRO A 58 -19.12 -22.15 -5.51
N ALA A 59 -19.01 -23.24 -6.25
CA ALA A 59 -19.66 -23.45 -7.53
C ALA A 59 -19.87 -24.93 -7.81
N VAL A 60 -20.75 -25.26 -8.75
CA VAL A 60 -21.01 -26.64 -9.16
C VAL A 60 -20.69 -26.79 -10.64
N GLY A 61 -20.05 -27.90 -11.02
CA GLY A 61 -19.68 -28.21 -12.39
C GLY A 61 -18.17 -28.28 -12.59
N GLU A 62 -17.77 -28.38 -13.85
CA GLU A 62 -16.36 -28.40 -14.26
C GLU A 62 -16.15 -27.51 -15.48
N MET A 63 -15.09 -26.72 -15.44
CA MET A 63 -14.72 -25.85 -16.56
C MET A 63 -13.29 -25.33 -16.39
N LYS A 64 -12.59 -25.22 -17.53
CA LYS A 64 -11.31 -24.50 -17.57
C LYS A 64 -11.25 -23.66 -18.86
N THR A 65 -11.18 -22.33 -18.72
CA THR A 65 -11.18 -21.40 -19.85
C THR A 65 -10.62 -20.05 -19.41
N THR A 66 -10.44 -19.10 -20.33
CA THR A 66 -10.17 -17.71 -19.97
C THR A 66 -11.26 -16.80 -20.55
N VAL A 67 -11.53 -15.69 -19.85
CA VAL A 67 -12.52 -14.70 -20.27
C VAL A 67 -11.94 -13.31 -20.05
N ASP A 68 -12.16 -12.39 -21.00
CA ASP A 68 -11.77 -10.98 -20.84
C ASP A 68 -12.31 -10.41 -19.54
N ALA A 69 -11.42 -9.90 -18.70
CA ALA A 69 -11.73 -9.51 -17.33
C ALA A 69 -12.75 -8.37 -17.24
N ARG A 70 -12.62 -7.36 -18.09
CA ARG A 70 -13.54 -6.20 -18.10
C ARG A 70 -14.91 -6.57 -18.64
N LYS A 71 -14.96 -7.41 -19.66
CA LYS A 71 -16.23 -7.93 -20.19
C LYS A 71 -16.91 -8.86 -19.21
N LEU A 72 -16.15 -9.71 -18.49
CA LEU A 72 -16.69 -10.55 -17.42
C LEU A 72 -17.29 -9.69 -16.31
N GLN A 73 -16.57 -8.68 -15.84
CA GLN A 73 -17.08 -7.73 -14.85
C GLN A 73 -18.38 -7.08 -15.28
N ALA A 74 -18.40 -6.48 -16.46
CA ALA A 74 -19.59 -5.81 -17.00
C ALA A 74 -20.77 -6.79 -17.21
N ALA A 75 -20.48 -8.01 -17.68
CA ALA A 75 -21.49 -9.04 -17.86
C ALA A 75 -22.13 -9.43 -16.53
N VAL A 76 -21.32 -9.77 -15.50
CA VAL A 76 -21.82 -10.18 -14.18
C VAL A 76 -22.54 -9.03 -13.48
N ASP A 77 -22.05 -7.79 -13.60
CA ASP A 77 -22.68 -6.61 -13.01
C ASP A 77 -24.07 -6.34 -13.61
N SER A 78 -24.25 -6.62 -14.90
CA SER A 78 -25.52 -6.44 -15.62
C SER A 78 -26.53 -7.58 -15.42
N LEU A 79 -26.17 -8.69 -14.75
CA LEU A 79 -27.07 -9.80 -14.47
C LEU A 79 -27.89 -9.55 -13.19
N PHE A 80 -29.11 -10.11 -13.15
CA PHE A 80 -29.92 -10.11 -11.95
C PHE A 80 -29.30 -11.01 -10.86
N LYS A 81 -29.63 -10.72 -9.59
CA LYS A 81 -29.23 -11.53 -8.45
C LYS A 81 -29.73 -12.98 -8.55
N GLY A 82 -29.03 -13.91 -7.94
CA GLY A 82 -29.29 -15.34 -7.90
C GLY A 82 -28.26 -16.14 -8.70
N LYS A 83 -28.63 -17.34 -9.08
CA LYS A 83 -27.73 -18.26 -9.77
C LYS A 83 -27.38 -17.81 -11.18
N VAL A 84 -26.09 -17.82 -11.48
CA VAL A 84 -25.53 -17.66 -12.83
C VAL A 84 -25.09 -19.01 -13.34
N THR A 85 -25.52 -19.33 -14.55
CA THR A 85 -25.04 -20.49 -15.29
C THR A 85 -24.00 -20.04 -16.31
N ILE A 86 -22.84 -20.69 -16.30
CA ILE A 86 -21.78 -20.49 -17.31
C ILE A 86 -21.67 -21.78 -18.12
N ALA A 87 -21.72 -21.69 -19.44
CA ALA A 87 -21.61 -22.85 -20.32
C ALA A 87 -20.81 -22.52 -21.58
N PRO A 88 -19.93 -23.42 -22.06
CA PRO A 88 -19.27 -23.26 -23.36
C PRO A 88 -20.31 -23.32 -24.49
N ILE A 89 -19.97 -22.70 -25.61
CA ILE A 89 -20.76 -22.76 -26.85
C ILE A 89 -20.08 -23.76 -27.78
N ASP A 90 -20.79 -24.79 -28.20
CA ASP A 90 -20.26 -25.81 -29.08
C ASP A 90 -19.78 -25.20 -30.42
N GLY A 91 -18.59 -25.59 -30.84
CA GLY A 91 -17.98 -25.10 -32.08
C GLY A 91 -17.54 -23.64 -32.10
N ARG A 92 -17.56 -22.97 -30.92
CA ARG A 92 -17.16 -21.55 -30.82
C ARG A 92 -16.28 -21.31 -29.59
N ALA A 93 -15.20 -20.56 -29.74
CA ALA A 93 -14.37 -20.10 -28.62
C ALA A 93 -15.10 -18.99 -27.81
N ALA A 94 -16.15 -19.38 -27.09
CA ALA A 94 -16.97 -18.48 -26.31
C ALA A 94 -17.71 -19.22 -25.19
N VAL A 95 -18.05 -18.51 -24.13
CA VAL A 95 -18.96 -18.97 -23.07
C VAL A 95 -20.21 -18.13 -23.00
N THR A 96 -21.31 -18.74 -22.57
CA THR A 96 -22.55 -18.04 -22.27
C THR A 96 -22.72 -17.92 -20.77
N LEU A 97 -23.03 -16.72 -20.28
CA LEU A 97 -23.48 -16.46 -18.91
C LEU A 97 -24.99 -16.20 -18.94
N LYS A 98 -25.75 -16.95 -18.14
CA LYS A 98 -27.21 -16.83 -18.03
C LYS A 98 -27.65 -16.62 -16.59
N ALA A 99 -28.55 -15.67 -16.35
CA ALA A 99 -29.28 -15.51 -15.09
C ALA A 99 -30.71 -15.08 -15.41
N GLY A 100 -31.69 -15.85 -14.96
CA GLY A 100 -33.10 -15.66 -15.33
C GLY A 100 -33.29 -15.68 -16.84
N ARG A 101 -33.85 -14.59 -17.40
CA ARG A 101 -34.03 -14.42 -18.86
C ARG A 101 -32.83 -13.75 -19.54
N GLY A 102 -31.86 -13.27 -18.78
CA GLY A 102 -30.68 -12.57 -19.31
C GLY A 102 -29.61 -13.53 -19.80
N GLN A 103 -29.00 -13.23 -20.95
CA GLN A 103 -27.89 -13.99 -21.53
C GLN A 103 -26.79 -13.03 -22.00
N ARG A 104 -25.54 -13.39 -21.72
CA ARG A 104 -24.33 -12.72 -22.21
C ARG A 104 -23.44 -13.76 -22.87
N ILE A 105 -22.80 -13.39 -23.97
CA ILE A 105 -21.85 -14.24 -24.69
C ILE A 105 -20.50 -13.56 -24.62
N LEU A 106 -19.49 -14.25 -24.10
CA LEU A 106 -18.14 -13.72 -23.96
C LEU A 106 -17.15 -14.60 -24.71
N PRO A 107 -16.30 -14.02 -25.60
CA PRO A 107 -15.21 -14.75 -26.24
C PRO A 107 -14.23 -15.28 -25.20
N THR A 108 -13.60 -16.41 -25.52
CA THR A 108 -12.60 -17.06 -24.68
C THR A 108 -11.29 -17.25 -25.45
N LEU A 109 -10.18 -17.35 -24.68
CA LEU A 109 -8.91 -17.84 -25.17
C LEU A 109 -8.56 -19.16 -24.46
N SER A 110 -7.59 -19.87 -25.00
CA SER A 110 -7.13 -21.14 -24.41
C SER A 110 -6.61 -20.91 -22.97
N ALA A 111 -7.07 -21.72 -22.03
CA ALA A 111 -6.55 -21.72 -20.67
C ALA A 111 -5.08 -22.16 -20.57
N ASN A 112 -4.60 -22.91 -21.56
CA ASN A 112 -3.20 -23.37 -21.60
C ASN A 112 -2.22 -22.22 -21.88
N ASP A 113 -2.69 -21.14 -22.50
CA ASP A 113 -1.87 -19.97 -22.78
C ASP A 113 -1.78 -19.01 -21.59
N PHE A 114 -2.56 -19.27 -20.51
CA PHE A 114 -2.56 -18.40 -19.34
C PHE A 114 -1.35 -18.71 -18.44
N PRO A 115 -0.50 -17.71 -18.13
CA PRO A 115 0.76 -17.89 -17.39
C PRO A 115 0.51 -18.00 -15.87
N LYS A 116 -0.25 -19.00 -15.43
CA LYS A 116 -0.53 -19.25 -14.02
C LYS A 116 0.74 -19.73 -13.31
N ARG A 117 1.08 -19.05 -12.22
CA ARG A 117 2.16 -19.48 -11.32
C ARG A 117 1.62 -20.51 -10.33
N GLY A 118 2.42 -21.52 -10.07
CA GLY A 118 2.14 -22.55 -9.06
C GLY A 118 2.34 -22.06 -7.62
N PRO A 119 2.21 -22.97 -6.65
CA PRO A 119 2.56 -22.70 -5.25
C PRO A 119 4.04 -22.31 -5.12
N ILE A 120 4.38 -21.62 -4.04
CA ILE A 120 5.77 -21.27 -3.72
C ILE A 120 6.42 -22.50 -3.07
N GLU A 121 7.45 -23.03 -3.70
CA GLU A 121 8.24 -24.13 -3.17
C GLU A 121 9.20 -23.62 -2.08
N ASP A 122 9.49 -24.45 -1.07
CA ASP A 122 10.41 -24.14 0.04
C ASP A 122 10.10 -22.84 0.80
N ALA A 123 8.83 -22.38 0.78
CA ALA A 123 8.41 -21.21 1.50
C ALA A 123 8.42 -21.43 3.01
N ARG A 124 8.81 -20.40 3.75
CA ARG A 124 8.48 -20.30 5.17
C ARG A 124 7.06 -19.76 5.30
N SER A 125 6.31 -20.34 6.22
CA SER A 125 4.91 -19.98 6.44
C SER A 125 4.69 -19.52 7.87
N PHE A 126 3.89 -18.49 8.03
CA PHE A 126 3.41 -18.01 9.32
C PHE A 126 2.02 -17.38 9.16
N THR A 127 1.35 -17.17 10.28
CA THR A 127 0.04 -16.51 10.33
C THR A 127 0.15 -15.26 11.17
N MET A 128 -0.47 -14.16 10.72
CA MET A 128 -0.53 -12.91 11.46
C MET A 128 -1.92 -12.29 11.43
N PRO A 129 -2.27 -11.43 12.40
CA PRO A 129 -3.51 -10.65 12.35
C PRO A 129 -3.57 -9.74 11.13
N SER A 130 -4.74 -9.62 10.49
CA SER A 130 -4.93 -8.67 9.39
C SER A 130 -4.67 -7.22 9.81
N ALA A 131 -4.97 -6.87 11.05
CA ALA A 131 -4.70 -5.55 11.61
C ALA A 131 -3.22 -5.20 11.63
N ASP A 132 -2.35 -6.16 11.99
CA ASP A 132 -0.89 -5.96 12.04
C ASP A 132 -0.31 -5.80 10.63
N LEU A 133 -0.76 -6.64 9.69
CA LEU A 133 -0.36 -6.48 8.29
C LEU A 133 -0.85 -5.15 7.72
N SER A 134 -2.09 -4.75 8.00
CA SER A 134 -2.62 -3.43 7.60
C SER A 134 -1.80 -2.30 8.22
N ARG A 135 -1.46 -2.39 9.51
CA ARG A 135 -0.61 -1.40 10.20
C ARG A 135 0.71 -1.21 9.47
N ILE A 136 1.41 -2.29 9.11
CA ILE A 136 2.66 -2.21 8.35
C ILE A 136 2.43 -1.55 6.98
N LEU A 137 1.45 -2.05 6.21
CA LEU A 137 1.26 -1.62 4.83
C LEU A 137 0.74 -0.18 4.74
N ASP A 138 -0.23 0.20 5.58
CA ASP A 138 -0.81 1.55 5.56
C ASP A 138 0.21 2.59 6.00
N THR A 139 0.96 2.28 7.06
CA THR A 139 1.92 3.20 7.66
C THR A 139 3.16 3.37 6.79
N ALA A 140 3.84 2.30 6.41
CA ALA A 140 5.08 2.40 5.64
C ALA A 140 4.85 2.87 4.19
N SER A 141 3.68 2.60 3.61
CA SER A 141 3.41 2.92 2.19
C SER A 141 3.53 4.41 1.86
N VAL A 142 3.36 5.31 2.82
CA VAL A 142 3.46 6.76 2.58
C VAL A 142 4.86 7.20 2.18
N ALA A 143 5.90 6.45 2.58
CA ALA A 143 7.29 6.75 2.29
C ALA A 143 7.88 5.94 1.12
N MET A 144 7.11 5.05 0.47
CA MET A 144 7.61 4.33 -0.71
C MET A 144 7.95 5.29 -1.85
N SER A 145 9.11 5.09 -2.51
CA SER A 145 9.47 5.83 -3.72
C SER A 145 8.55 5.49 -4.90
N SER A 146 8.33 6.43 -5.79
CA SER A 146 7.71 6.22 -7.12
C SER A 146 8.74 6.35 -8.25
N GLU A 147 10.00 6.52 -7.93
CA GLU A 147 11.08 6.72 -8.89
C GLU A 147 11.64 5.37 -9.32
N GLU A 148 11.32 4.96 -10.54
CA GLU A 148 11.68 3.64 -11.10
C GLU A 148 13.20 3.41 -11.23
N THR A 149 14.00 4.48 -11.30
CA THR A 149 15.47 4.38 -11.33
C THR A 149 16.05 3.88 -10.01
N ARG A 150 15.30 4.06 -8.90
CA ARG A 150 15.60 3.52 -7.57
C ARG A 150 14.57 2.47 -7.18
N TYR A 151 14.39 1.46 -8.04
CA TYR A 151 13.33 0.45 -7.93
C TYR A 151 13.33 -0.27 -6.56
N TYR A 152 14.51 -0.45 -5.92
CA TYR A 152 14.66 -1.04 -4.59
C TYR A 152 14.00 -0.22 -3.48
N LEU A 153 13.65 1.06 -3.71
CA LEU A 153 12.86 1.91 -2.82
C LEU A 153 11.36 1.91 -3.16
N CYS A 154 10.96 1.26 -4.27
CA CYS A 154 9.56 1.21 -4.73
C CYS A 154 8.76 0.12 -4.03
N GLY A 155 8.99 -0.10 -2.74
CA GLY A 155 8.32 -1.11 -1.94
C GLY A 155 8.50 -0.89 -0.45
N ILE A 156 7.98 -1.82 0.34
CA ILE A 156 8.15 -1.87 1.79
C ILE A 156 9.16 -2.99 2.11
N TYR A 157 10.21 -2.65 2.83
CA TYR A 157 11.15 -3.62 3.36
C TYR A 157 10.59 -4.21 4.65
N ILE A 158 10.36 -5.53 4.64
CA ILE A 158 9.79 -6.28 5.76
C ILE A 158 10.85 -7.25 6.28
N HIS A 159 11.15 -7.17 7.57
CA HIS A 159 12.16 -8.03 8.19
C HIS A 159 11.95 -8.18 9.71
N PRO A 160 12.38 -9.31 10.33
CA PRO A 160 12.43 -9.44 11.78
C PRO A 160 13.59 -8.61 12.34
N TYR A 161 13.38 -8.01 13.50
CA TYR A 161 14.39 -7.27 14.23
C TYR A 161 14.05 -7.22 15.72
N GLU A 162 14.96 -7.67 16.59
CA GLU A 162 14.81 -7.61 18.07
C GLU A 162 13.46 -8.10 18.59
N GLY A 163 12.97 -9.23 18.06
CA GLY A 163 11.69 -9.82 18.46
C GLY A 163 10.44 -9.13 17.93
N ARG A 164 10.59 -8.20 17.00
CA ARG A 164 9.50 -7.51 16.29
C ARG A 164 9.56 -7.81 14.78
N LEU A 165 8.43 -7.66 14.09
CA LEU A 165 8.37 -7.62 12.63
C LEU A 165 8.31 -6.15 12.20
N ARG A 166 9.32 -5.71 11.48
CA ARG A 166 9.44 -4.33 11.00
C ARG A 166 9.01 -4.20 9.55
N GLY A 167 8.28 -3.11 9.25
CA GLY A 167 8.10 -2.57 7.92
C GLY A 167 8.79 -1.22 7.80
N ALA A 168 9.64 -1.03 6.79
CA ALA A 168 10.31 0.23 6.52
C ALA A 168 10.19 0.64 5.05
N ALA A 169 10.04 1.93 4.81
CA ALA A 169 10.05 2.51 3.47
C ALA A 169 10.70 3.89 3.47
N THR A 170 11.33 4.27 2.35
CA THR A 170 11.92 5.59 2.16
C THR A 170 11.93 5.95 0.67
N ASP A 171 11.80 7.24 0.37
CA ASP A 171 11.99 7.82 -0.97
C ASP A 171 13.28 8.67 -1.05
N GLY A 172 14.09 8.68 0.05
CA GLY A 172 15.30 9.49 0.20
C GLY A 172 15.04 10.87 0.78
N HIS A 173 13.77 11.31 0.91
CA HIS A 173 13.37 12.58 1.52
C HIS A 173 12.60 12.40 2.82
N ARG A 174 11.99 11.28 2.98
CA ARG A 174 11.31 10.83 4.21
C ARG A 174 11.50 9.34 4.38
N LEU A 175 11.38 8.87 5.61
CA LEU A 175 11.46 7.48 6.00
C LEU A 175 10.36 7.19 7.01
N VAL A 176 9.76 6.02 6.92
CA VAL A 176 8.85 5.50 7.93
C VAL A 176 9.27 4.10 8.30
N ARG A 177 9.36 3.83 9.60
CA ARG A 177 9.54 2.50 10.20
C ARG A 177 8.40 2.24 11.15
N VAL A 178 7.75 1.10 10.99
CA VAL A 178 6.67 0.63 11.86
C VAL A 178 6.95 -0.80 12.31
N GLU A 179 6.52 -1.16 13.50
CA GLU A 179 6.75 -2.46 14.11
C GLU A 179 5.44 -3.08 14.58
N VAL A 180 5.34 -4.40 14.45
CA VAL A 180 4.28 -5.20 15.06
C VAL A 180 4.91 -6.38 15.79
N ASP A 181 4.12 -7.13 16.54
CA ASP A 181 4.60 -8.35 17.17
C ASP A 181 5.13 -9.33 16.13
N LEU A 182 6.23 -10.00 16.44
CA LEU A 182 6.83 -10.99 15.55
C LEU A 182 5.94 -12.25 15.52
N PRO A 183 5.32 -12.59 14.37
CA PRO A 183 4.54 -13.81 14.29
C PRO A 183 5.40 -15.05 14.44
N ALA A 184 4.89 -16.06 15.14
CA ALA A 184 5.58 -17.35 15.28
C ALA A 184 5.84 -17.97 13.88
N GLY A 185 7.08 -18.34 13.61
CA GLY A 185 7.55 -18.82 12.31
C GLY A 185 8.16 -17.74 11.40
N ALA A 186 8.04 -16.47 11.75
CA ALA A 186 8.66 -15.37 11.02
C ALA A 186 10.10 -15.04 11.45
N GLU A 187 10.61 -15.66 12.50
CA GLU A 187 11.94 -15.36 13.08
C GLU A 187 13.09 -15.60 12.09
N MET A 188 12.89 -16.52 11.18
CA MET A 188 13.93 -16.98 10.25
C MET A 188 13.75 -16.46 8.83
N ILE A 189 12.80 -15.53 8.60
CA ILE A 189 12.68 -14.92 7.29
C ILE A 189 13.85 -13.95 7.07
N LYS A 190 14.36 -13.95 5.84
CA LYS A 190 15.28 -12.89 5.41
C LYS A 190 14.47 -11.63 5.12
N GLY A 191 15.09 -10.46 5.32
CA GLY A 191 14.48 -9.21 4.91
C GLY A 191 14.12 -9.22 3.43
N VAL A 192 12.90 -8.79 3.09
CA VAL A 192 12.34 -8.79 1.73
C VAL A 192 11.72 -7.45 1.39
N ILE A 193 11.72 -7.08 0.11
CA ILE A 193 11.11 -5.84 -0.35
C ILE A 193 9.81 -6.19 -1.10
N LEU A 194 8.67 -5.87 -0.47
CA LEU A 194 7.33 -6.07 -1.03
C LEU A 194 7.00 -4.94 -2.00
N PRO A 195 6.76 -5.22 -3.31
CA PRO A 195 6.57 -4.18 -4.30
C PRO A 195 5.33 -3.31 -4.07
N ARG A 196 5.39 -2.04 -4.44
CA ARG A 196 4.31 -1.05 -4.32
C ARG A 196 2.97 -1.54 -4.87
N LYS A 197 2.97 -2.24 -6.01
CA LYS A 197 1.74 -2.76 -6.64
C LYS A 197 1.07 -3.79 -5.75
N ALA A 198 1.84 -4.72 -5.19
CA ALA A 198 1.34 -5.72 -4.24
C ALA A 198 0.81 -5.06 -2.96
N VAL A 199 1.55 -4.07 -2.41
CA VAL A 199 1.09 -3.27 -1.25
C VAL A 199 -0.26 -2.64 -1.52
N GLY A 200 -0.42 -1.97 -2.67
CA GLY A 200 -1.68 -1.31 -3.03
C GLY A 200 -2.86 -2.28 -3.17
N HIS A 201 -2.61 -3.49 -3.67
CA HIS A 201 -3.65 -4.52 -3.79
C HIS A 201 -4.02 -5.13 -2.43
N LEU A 202 -3.02 -5.47 -1.62
CA LEU A 202 -3.23 -6.03 -0.27
C LEU A 202 -4.02 -5.08 0.63
N ARG A 203 -3.69 -3.79 0.64
CA ARG A 203 -4.42 -2.77 1.41
C ARG A 203 -5.92 -2.74 1.08
N LYS A 204 -6.29 -2.85 -0.20
CA LYS A 204 -7.69 -2.90 -0.62
C LYS A 204 -8.42 -4.16 -0.13
N LEU A 205 -7.73 -5.30 -0.10
CA LEU A 205 -8.29 -6.56 0.39
C LEU A 205 -8.44 -6.53 1.91
N LEU A 206 -7.40 -6.10 2.62
CA LEU A 206 -7.37 -6.03 4.09
C LEU A 206 -8.39 -5.06 4.66
N ALA A 207 -8.71 -3.97 3.97
CA ALA A 207 -9.76 -3.01 4.39
C ALA A 207 -11.15 -3.66 4.59
N LYS A 208 -11.36 -4.90 4.17
CA LYS A 208 -12.63 -5.65 4.26
C LYS A 208 -12.46 -7.00 4.93
N HIS A 209 -11.32 -7.25 5.58
CA HIS A 209 -10.98 -8.54 6.15
C HIS A 209 -10.51 -8.39 7.60
N ASP A 210 -11.19 -9.05 8.53
CA ASP A 210 -10.87 -9.01 9.97
C ASP A 210 -10.21 -10.30 10.48
N GLY A 211 -10.08 -11.30 9.61
CA GLY A 211 -9.53 -12.61 9.97
C GLY A 211 -8.00 -12.67 9.92
N PRO A 212 -7.41 -13.80 10.30
CA PRO A 212 -5.98 -14.00 10.15
C PRO A 212 -5.57 -14.03 8.67
N VAL A 213 -4.31 -13.67 8.41
CA VAL A 213 -3.66 -13.77 7.11
C VAL A 213 -2.55 -14.82 7.20
N GLU A 214 -2.62 -15.83 6.34
CA GLU A 214 -1.52 -16.77 6.18
C GLU A 214 -0.52 -16.20 5.17
N VAL A 215 0.73 -16.23 5.52
CA VAL A 215 1.84 -15.67 4.72
C VAL A 215 2.83 -16.77 4.39
N GLU A 216 3.18 -16.87 3.12
CA GLU A 216 4.27 -17.71 2.64
C GLU A 216 5.35 -16.81 2.02
N VAL A 217 6.61 -17.04 2.36
CA VAL A 217 7.71 -16.20 1.90
C VAL A 217 8.95 -17.00 1.56
N THR A 218 9.57 -16.63 0.45
CA THR A 218 10.94 -16.98 0.06
C THR A 218 11.75 -15.70 -0.17
N THR A 219 12.95 -15.81 -0.67
CA THR A 219 13.74 -14.63 -1.10
C THR A 219 13.23 -14.01 -2.40
N ALA A 220 12.44 -14.73 -3.22
CA ALA A 220 12.03 -14.29 -4.56
C ALA A 220 10.53 -14.00 -4.67
N ALA A 221 9.71 -14.53 -3.76
CA ALA A 221 8.26 -14.43 -3.84
C ALA A 221 7.61 -14.43 -2.46
N MET A 222 6.45 -13.82 -2.37
CA MET A 222 5.61 -13.81 -1.18
C MET A 222 4.15 -14.08 -1.58
N ALA A 223 3.44 -14.86 -0.78
CA ALA A 223 2.01 -15.08 -0.95
C ALA A 223 1.25 -14.81 0.33
N PHE A 224 0.02 -14.35 0.17
CA PHE A 224 -0.90 -14.00 1.24
C PHE A 224 -2.24 -14.69 0.98
N GLN A 225 -2.74 -15.44 1.96
CA GLN A 225 -4.09 -15.98 1.95
C GLN A 225 -4.98 -15.10 2.83
N ILE A 226 -5.94 -14.42 2.22
CA ILE A 226 -6.85 -13.47 2.85
C ILE A 226 -8.27 -13.97 2.61
N GLY A 227 -8.81 -14.78 3.53
CA GLY A 227 -10.06 -15.47 3.30
C GLY A 227 -10.03 -16.34 2.04
N GLY A 228 -10.98 -16.15 1.12
CA GLY A 228 -11.03 -16.85 -0.16
C GLY A 228 -10.09 -16.29 -1.26
N VAL A 229 -9.24 -15.31 -0.95
CA VAL A 229 -8.36 -14.65 -1.93
C VAL A 229 -6.90 -14.96 -1.64
N ARG A 230 -6.17 -15.45 -2.64
CA ARG A 230 -4.73 -15.64 -2.59
C ARG A 230 -4.03 -14.61 -3.47
N VAL A 231 -3.10 -13.89 -2.89
CA VAL A 231 -2.22 -12.92 -3.58
C VAL A 231 -0.83 -13.48 -3.61
N LEU A 232 -0.23 -13.63 -4.78
CA LEU A 232 1.13 -14.11 -4.99
C LEU A 232 1.91 -13.04 -5.76
N THR A 233 3.01 -12.55 -5.21
CA THR A 233 3.84 -11.52 -5.82
C THR A 233 5.30 -11.95 -5.90
N LYS A 234 5.99 -11.54 -6.97
CA LYS A 234 7.45 -11.49 -6.94
C LYS A 234 7.88 -10.41 -5.95
N LEU A 235 9.02 -10.58 -5.36
CA LEU A 235 9.68 -9.59 -4.51
C LEU A 235 10.68 -8.79 -5.35
N ILE A 236 11.03 -7.60 -4.89
CA ILE A 236 12.11 -6.83 -5.50
C ILE A 236 13.44 -7.47 -5.08
N ASP A 237 14.19 -7.94 -6.08
CA ASP A 237 15.49 -8.60 -5.89
C ASP A 237 16.61 -7.54 -5.84
N ASP A 238 16.75 -6.94 -4.67
CA ASP A 238 17.83 -5.99 -4.37
C ASP A 238 18.00 -5.84 -2.85
N THR A 239 19.03 -5.10 -2.45
CA THR A 239 19.34 -4.77 -1.06
C THR A 239 18.70 -3.45 -0.66
N PHE A 240 17.79 -3.48 0.33
CA PHE A 240 17.27 -2.26 0.93
C PHE A 240 18.37 -1.56 1.72
N PRO A 241 18.52 -0.23 1.62
CA PRO A 241 19.57 0.49 2.35
C PRO A 241 19.41 0.37 3.87
N ASP A 242 20.53 0.44 4.57
CA ASP A 242 20.55 0.46 6.05
C ASP A 242 19.91 1.76 6.57
N TYR A 243 18.60 1.74 6.70
CA TYR A 243 17.80 2.88 7.10
C TYR A 243 18.03 3.31 8.56
N ASN A 244 18.56 2.43 9.42
CA ASN A 244 18.84 2.78 10.81
C ASN A 244 19.87 3.91 10.92
N ARG A 245 20.77 4.03 9.94
CA ARG A 245 21.78 5.10 9.89
C ARG A 245 21.22 6.50 9.71
N VAL A 246 20.01 6.62 9.16
CA VAL A 246 19.38 7.92 8.90
C VAL A 246 18.37 8.31 9.97
N ILE A 247 18.04 7.42 10.89
CA ILE A 247 17.20 7.73 12.04
C ILE A 247 18.07 8.42 13.11
N PRO A 248 17.84 9.71 13.40
CA PRO A 248 18.68 10.40 14.40
C PRO A 248 18.44 9.85 15.80
N GLU A 249 19.49 9.87 16.61
CA GLU A 249 19.33 9.74 18.05
C GLU A 249 18.52 10.92 18.61
N HIS A 250 17.88 10.72 19.77
CA HIS A 250 17.21 11.81 20.47
C HIS A 250 18.22 12.83 20.96
N VAL A 251 18.04 14.11 20.62
CA VAL A 251 18.94 15.21 20.98
C VAL A 251 18.33 16.22 21.95
N GLY A 252 17.03 16.09 22.26
CA GLY A 252 16.33 16.97 23.18
C GLY A 252 16.21 18.41 22.67
N ARG A 253 16.00 18.59 21.37
CA ARG A 253 15.83 19.90 20.74
C ARG A 253 14.75 19.80 19.65
N GLY A 254 13.78 20.72 19.66
CA GLY A 254 12.69 20.73 18.71
C GLY A 254 11.40 21.20 19.34
N PHE A 255 10.34 20.43 19.20
CA PHE A 255 9.06 20.74 19.85
C PHE A 255 8.17 19.53 20.10
N ILE A 256 7.20 19.69 21.03
CA ILE A 256 6.11 18.78 21.25
C ILE A 256 4.79 19.51 20.92
N GLY A 257 3.92 18.84 20.16
CA GLY A 257 2.61 19.36 19.78
C GLY A 257 1.66 18.25 19.41
N ARG A 258 0.39 18.58 19.16
CA ARG A 258 -0.57 17.62 18.64
C ARG A 258 -0.43 17.49 17.11
N PRO A 259 -0.56 16.27 16.54
CA PRO A 259 -0.47 16.08 15.09
C PRO A 259 -1.37 17.01 14.27
N GLY A 260 -2.65 17.15 14.68
CA GLY A 260 -3.62 18.03 14.01
C GLY A 260 -3.20 19.51 14.03
N VAL A 261 -2.63 20.01 15.12
CA VAL A 261 -2.14 21.40 15.22
C VAL A 261 -1.02 21.64 14.20
N VAL A 262 -0.07 20.70 14.10
CA VAL A 262 1.02 20.80 13.13
C VAL A 262 0.49 20.74 11.69
N ASP A 263 -0.43 19.81 11.40
CA ASP A 263 -1.03 19.67 10.06
C ASP A 263 -1.84 20.91 9.66
N ASP A 264 -2.69 21.41 10.54
CA ASP A 264 -3.54 22.58 10.31
C ASP A 264 -2.71 23.83 10.08
N THR A 265 -1.69 24.08 10.93
CA THR A 265 -0.78 25.24 10.79
C THR A 265 -0.03 25.20 9.47
N VAL A 266 0.56 24.04 9.11
CA VAL A 266 1.26 23.85 7.84
C VAL A 266 0.33 23.98 6.64
N SER A 267 -0.92 23.52 6.76
CA SER A 267 -1.95 23.69 5.74
C SER A 267 -2.35 25.14 5.56
N ALA A 268 -2.56 25.88 6.65
CA ALA A 268 -2.97 27.28 6.64
C ALA A 268 -1.91 28.17 5.96
N VAL A 269 -0.61 28.08 6.35
CA VAL A 269 0.44 28.91 5.76
C VAL A 269 0.66 28.61 4.28
N THR A 270 0.38 27.39 3.83
CA THR A 270 0.56 27.00 2.42
C THR A 270 -0.69 27.16 1.57
N ALA A 271 -1.81 27.58 2.15
CA ALA A 271 -3.07 27.75 1.41
C ALA A 271 -3.01 28.84 0.34
N VAL A 272 -2.27 29.91 0.61
CA VAL A 272 -2.16 31.07 -0.28
C VAL A 272 -0.91 31.06 -1.15
N THR A 273 0.05 30.14 -0.91
CA THR A 273 1.30 30.07 -1.68
C THR A 273 1.17 29.11 -2.85
N SER A 274 1.78 29.47 -3.97
CA SER A 274 1.87 28.60 -5.14
C SER A 274 2.97 27.55 -4.97
N PRO A 275 2.80 26.33 -5.51
CA PRO A 275 3.86 25.33 -5.52
C PRO A 275 5.05 25.80 -6.35
N GLU A 276 6.28 25.56 -5.86
CA GLU A 276 7.51 25.87 -6.58
C GLU A 276 7.98 24.67 -7.40
N GLY A 277 8.57 24.96 -8.57
CA GLY A 277 9.15 24.00 -9.48
C GLY A 277 8.16 23.36 -10.47
N GLU A 278 8.63 23.20 -11.72
CA GLU A 278 7.81 22.67 -12.81
C GLU A 278 7.48 21.18 -12.67
N LYS A 279 8.40 20.39 -12.12
CA LYS A 279 8.28 18.93 -12.02
C LYS A 279 7.75 18.43 -10.67
N PHE A 280 8.08 19.07 -9.56
CA PHE A 280 7.83 18.52 -8.21
C PHE A 280 6.87 19.36 -7.36
N LYS A 281 6.45 20.53 -7.80
CA LYS A 281 5.48 21.40 -7.10
C LYS A 281 5.73 21.49 -5.60
N VAL A 282 6.98 21.74 -5.20
CA VAL A 282 7.40 21.79 -3.80
C VAL A 282 6.79 23.00 -3.11
N ARG A 283 6.24 22.80 -1.92
CA ARG A 283 5.84 23.87 -1.00
C ARG A 283 6.72 23.83 0.23
N ALA A 284 7.62 24.81 0.31
CA ALA A 284 8.51 24.96 1.45
C ALA A 284 7.81 25.64 2.61
N VAL A 285 8.01 25.13 3.82
CA VAL A 285 7.55 25.73 5.07
C VAL A 285 8.75 25.94 5.96
N ALA A 286 8.98 27.18 6.40
CA ALA A 286 9.93 27.52 7.44
C ALA A 286 9.21 27.40 8.79
N MET A 287 9.83 26.71 9.73
CA MET A 287 9.33 26.55 11.10
C MET A 287 10.35 27.17 12.06
N ALA A 288 9.89 27.97 12.99
CA ALA A 288 10.69 28.56 14.04
C ALA A 288 10.07 28.26 15.41
N THR A 289 10.85 27.65 16.31
CA THR A 289 10.43 27.43 17.68
C THR A 289 10.90 28.58 18.58
N ALA A 290 10.14 28.94 19.60
CA ALA A 290 10.46 29.96 20.57
C ALA A 290 10.21 29.47 21.99
N VAL A 291 10.92 30.02 22.98
CA VAL A 291 10.77 29.62 24.39
C VAL A 291 9.45 30.12 24.97
N ALA A 292 9.03 31.33 24.58
CA ALA A 292 7.78 31.89 25.06
C ALA A 292 6.57 31.24 24.38
N PRO A 293 5.55 30.84 25.12
CA PRO A 293 4.33 30.25 24.57
C PRO A 293 3.68 31.20 23.53
N GLY A 294 3.25 30.62 22.39
CA GLY A 294 2.59 31.37 21.33
C GLY A 294 3.52 32.20 20.42
N GLU A 295 4.84 32.09 20.59
CA GLU A 295 5.83 32.77 19.75
C GLU A 295 6.47 31.84 18.69
N SER A 296 6.23 30.51 18.81
CA SER A 296 6.60 29.58 17.73
C SER A 296 5.74 29.83 16.50
N GLU A 297 6.31 29.75 15.31
CA GLU A 297 5.61 30.07 14.09
C GLU A 297 5.99 29.18 12.91
N ALA A 298 5.07 29.06 11.96
CA ALA A 298 5.32 28.51 10.64
C ALA A 298 5.12 29.61 9.59
N ARG A 299 5.97 29.60 8.57
CA ARG A 299 5.94 30.57 7.46
C ARG A 299 6.04 29.85 6.12
N ALA A 300 5.32 30.37 5.15
CA ALA A 300 5.50 29.98 3.75
C ALA A 300 5.57 31.23 2.88
N LYS A 301 6.41 31.16 1.83
CA LYS A 301 6.54 32.21 0.83
C LYS A 301 6.77 31.59 -0.53
N ASP A 302 6.13 32.12 -1.56
CA ASP A 302 6.36 31.71 -2.94
C ASP A 302 7.21 32.71 -3.74
N GLN A 303 7.57 32.32 -4.95
CA GLN A 303 8.40 33.15 -5.85
C GLN A 303 7.70 34.44 -6.27
N SER A 304 6.38 34.52 -6.22
CA SER A 304 5.64 35.77 -6.52
C SER A 304 5.68 36.79 -5.39
N GLY A 305 6.21 36.37 -4.22
CA GLY A 305 6.25 37.19 -3.01
C GLY A 305 5.04 37.02 -2.12
N THR A 306 4.06 36.15 -2.48
CA THR A 306 2.96 35.78 -1.60
C THR A 306 3.49 35.04 -0.37
N SER A 307 3.10 35.49 0.81
CA SER A 307 3.56 34.86 2.05
C SER A 307 2.45 34.79 3.10
N ALA A 308 2.57 33.81 3.98
CA ALA A 308 1.73 33.64 5.15
C ALA A 308 2.58 33.28 6.37
N VAL A 309 2.08 33.66 7.55
CA VAL A 309 2.66 33.30 8.84
C VAL A 309 1.52 32.90 9.76
N GLU A 310 1.69 31.80 10.47
CA GLU A 310 0.75 31.31 11.48
C GLU A 310 1.50 30.95 12.76
N VAL A 311 0.86 31.15 13.88
CA VAL A 311 1.35 30.69 15.18
C VAL A 311 1.31 29.18 15.22
N LEU A 312 2.43 28.57 15.61
CA LEU A 312 2.55 27.14 15.83
C LEU A 312 2.41 26.87 17.34
N ASP A 313 1.22 26.43 17.76
CA ASP A 313 0.91 26.14 19.16
C ASP A 313 1.55 24.83 19.62
N VAL A 314 2.81 24.91 20.01
CA VAL A 314 3.65 23.79 20.43
C VAL A 314 4.54 24.19 21.61
N GLU A 315 4.97 23.19 22.37
CA GLU A 315 5.96 23.33 23.42
C GLU A 315 7.36 23.12 22.85
N THR A 316 8.23 24.11 22.98
CA THR A 316 9.62 24.03 22.53
C THR A 316 10.46 23.17 23.46
N ILE A 317 11.23 22.26 22.92
CA ILE A 317 12.20 21.43 23.64
C ILE A 317 13.60 22.01 23.39
N GLY A 318 14.34 22.26 24.48
CA GLY A 318 15.72 22.75 24.41
C GLY A 318 15.82 24.15 23.84
N GLU A 319 16.88 24.43 23.09
CA GLU A 319 17.12 25.74 22.48
C GLU A 319 16.22 25.95 21.24
N PRO A 320 15.71 27.17 21.02
CA PRO A 320 14.97 27.52 19.81
C PRO A 320 15.73 27.14 18.53
N ILE A 321 14.98 26.73 17.51
CA ILE A 321 15.53 26.33 16.22
C ILE A 321 14.69 26.84 15.06
N HIS A 322 15.34 27.21 13.97
CA HIS A 322 14.71 27.57 12.71
C HIS A 322 15.13 26.56 11.63
N PHE A 323 14.17 25.95 10.94
CA PHE A 323 14.40 24.92 9.92
C PHE A 323 13.32 24.96 8.86
N GLY A 324 13.61 24.38 7.70
CA GLY A 324 12.66 24.25 6.60
C GLY A 324 12.27 22.82 6.32
N VAL A 325 11.04 22.60 5.89
CA VAL A 325 10.52 21.30 5.50
C VAL A 325 9.68 21.38 4.23
N ASN A 326 9.60 20.26 3.51
CA ASN A 326 8.61 20.11 2.47
C ASN A 326 7.24 19.80 3.11
N ARG A 327 6.26 20.67 2.83
CA ARG A 327 4.88 20.53 3.33
C ARG A 327 4.32 19.13 3.14
N ASP A 328 4.40 18.60 1.92
CA ASP A 328 3.71 17.35 1.57
C ASP A 328 4.38 16.13 2.23
N TYR A 329 5.70 16.18 2.42
CA TYR A 329 6.42 15.15 3.19
C TYR A 329 6.05 15.22 4.66
N LEU A 330 6.09 16.42 5.28
CA LEU A 330 5.73 16.56 6.69
C LEU A 330 4.29 16.13 6.95
N LYS A 331 3.32 16.64 6.18
CA LYS A 331 1.90 16.25 6.33
C LYS A 331 1.69 14.75 6.22
N SER A 332 2.33 14.10 5.25
CA SER A 332 2.14 12.67 5.04
C SER A 332 2.62 11.81 6.21
N VAL A 333 3.65 12.25 6.93
CA VAL A 333 4.17 11.51 8.09
C VAL A 333 3.48 11.92 9.39
N VAL A 334 3.12 13.20 9.55
CA VAL A 334 2.36 13.68 10.72
C VAL A 334 1.01 12.98 10.83
N GLY A 335 0.32 12.79 9.70
CA GLY A 335 -0.96 12.09 9.64
C GLY A 335 -0.92 10.59 9.98
N LEU A 336 0.26 10.02 10.25
CA LEU A 336 0.40 8.63 10.73
C LEU A 336 0.25 8.51 12.26
N PHE A 337 0.43 9.61 13.00
CA PHE A 337 0.40 9.61 14.46
C PHE A 337 -1.02 9.85 14.99
N ARG A 338 -1.31 9.32 16.18
CA ARG A 338 -2.62 9.40 16.82
C ARG A 338 -2.92 10.82 17.31
N GLU A 339 -4.10 11.32 17.00
CA GLU A 339 -4.54 12.69 17.35
C GLU A 339 -4.67 12.94 18.86
N ASN A 340 -4.87 11.91 19.67
CA ASN A 340 -5.02 12.03 21.12
C ASN A 340 -3.69 11.94 21.89
N GLY A 341 -2.57 11.83 21.18
CA GLY A 341 -1.22 11.79 21.75
C GLY A 341 -0.38 13.01 21.36
N ALA A 342 0.69 13.22 22.10
CA ALA A 342 1.68 14.22 21.75
C ALA A 342 2.60 13.70 20.64
N LEU A 343 2.91 14.54 19.67
CA LEU A 343 3.90 14.35 18.61
C LEU A 343 5.18 15.10 18.98
N THR A 344 6.29 14.41 19.04
CA THR A 344 7.61 15.00 19.23
C THR A 344 8.34 15.11 17.90
N LEU A 345 8.76 16.32 17.54
CA LEU A 345 9.73 16.57 16.49
C LEU A 345 11.08 16.87 17.12
N ASP A 346 12.06 16.04 16.79
CA ASP A 346 13.42 16.10 17.34
C ASP A 346 14.43 16.39 16.23
N ILE A 347 15.19 17.48 16.35
CA ILE A 347 16.11 17.96 15.31
C ILE A 347 17.39 18.55 15.92
N ARG A 348 18.55 18.04 15.51
CA ARG A 348 19.85 18.49 16.00
C ARG A 348 20.21 19.89 15.52
N ASP A 349 20.09 20.11 14.22
CA ASP A 349 20.37 21.38 13.55
C ASP A 349 19.54 21.50 12.25
N PRO A 350 19.45 22.68 11.62
CA PRO A 350 18.60 22.88 10.44
C PRO A 350 18.95 22.04 9.21
N ALA A 351 20.09 21.36 9.18
CA ALA A 351 20.54 20.52 8.06
C ALA A 351 20.44 19.03 8.37
N CYS A 352 20.14 18.65 9.61
CA CYS A 352 20.01 17.25 10.05
C CYS A 352 18.59 16.71 9.84
N PRO A 353 18.43 15.40 9.62
CA PRO A 353 17.12 14.77 9.55
C PRO A 353 16.28 15.04 10.79
N ILE A 354 14.99 15.23 10.60
CA ILE A 354 13.99 15.48 11.65
C ILE A 354 13.34 14.17 11.99
N LYS A 355 13.44 13.75 13.26
CA LYS A 355 12.78 12.55 13.77
C LYS A 355 11.43 12.90 14.35
N LEU A 356 10.42 12.11 14.03
CA LEU A 356 9.07 12.22 14.57
C LEU A 356 8.74 10.94 15.34
N THR A 357 8.23 11.11 16.57
CA THR A 357 7.73 10.04 17.44
C THR A 357 6.45 10.48 18.12
N GLY A 358 5.54 9.55 18.39
CA GLY A 358 4.27 9.83 19.07
C GLY A 358 4.23 9.23 20.47
N GLU A 359 3.54 9.88 21.41
CA GLU A 359 3.38 9.42 22.79
C GLU A 359 2.68 8.05 22.89
N HIS A 360 1.78 7.74 21.95
CA HIS A 360 0.99 6.50 21.94
C HIS A 360 1.31 5.64 20.70
N ASP A 361 2.44 5.89 20.04
CA ASP A 361 2.88 5.26 18.80
C ASP A 361 4.32 4.75 18.91
N ASP A 362 4.62 4.00 20.01
CA ASP A 362 5.96 3.44 20.29
C ASP A 362 6.44 2.52 19.15
N ASP A 363 5.51 1.96 18.38
CA ASP A 363 5.76 1.12 17.22
C ASP A 363 6.15 1.91 15.97
N LEU A 364 6.10 3.25 15.99
CA LEU A 364 6.24 4.11 14.83
C LEU A 364 7.37 5.14 14.98
N VAL A 365 8.25 5.19 14.00
CA VAL A 365 9.23 6.26 13.83
C VAL A 365 9.14 6.78 12.40
N ALA A 366 9.05 8.09 12.26
CA ALA A 366 9.18 8.74 10.96
C ALA A 366 10.37 9.69 10.94
N VAL A 367 10.93 9.92 9.75
CA VAL A 367 12.01 10.89 9.53
C VAL A 367 11.66 11.72 8.30
N VAL A 368 11.90 13.02 8.38
CA VAL A 368 11.77 13.95 7.25
C VAL A 368 13.09 14.68 7.06
N MET A 369 13.58 14.71 5.81
CA MET A 369 14.75 15.51 5.49
C MET A 369 14.40 17.00 5.47
N PRO A 370 15.19 17.85 6.15
CA PRO A 370 14.99 19.28 6.07
C PRO A 370 15.30 19.81 4.66
N MET A 371 14.79 20.98 4.36
CA MET A 371 15.12 21.70 3.14
C MET A 371 15.54 23.14 3.45
N ARG A 372 16.30 23.72 2.55
CA ARG A 372 16.66 25.13 2.68
C ARG A 372 15.43 25.99 2.39
N VAL A 373 15.16 26.94 3.27
CA VAL A 373 14.16 28.00 3.13
C VAL A 373 14.87 29.33 3.12
N GLY A 374 14.53 30.19 2.19
CA GLY A 374 15.12 31.51 2.03
C GLY A 374 14.47 32.54 2.93
#